data_090f32e981bdc1d164a248eefda75852
#
_entry.id   090f32e981bdc1d164a248eefda75852
#
_cell.length_a   1.000
_cell.length_b   1.000
_cell.length_c   1.000
_cell.angle_alpha   90.00
_cell.angle_beta   90.00
_cell.angle_gamma   90.00
#
_symmetry.space_group_name_H-M   'P 1'
#
loop_
_entity.id
_entity.type
_entity.pdbx_description
1 polymer ?
#
loop_
_entity_poly.entity_id
_entity_poly.type
_entity_poly.pdbx_seq_one_letter_code
_entity_poly.pdbx_strand_id
1 'polypeptide(L)'
;MKSNSPDSGPETPGSEPNPPRRVRIRPWSAFQFRDYRFLWISSVTAMATMNLRVLATAIWLYEETGSGVTLAGLGLIELAMRIPANLYGGALADEVDRKKLMAFTQMASFLLIAAMAALEGTSTLQIWHIYAITAVLAATSVLGGPARSALTARVVPRSHLMHAVATNTATMQIGTMITPIIFWLTSLTTDLTLSFSVIAGFAALSVVLPLMIKIDGRAENASIGQSRLKNIVAGLKYVKSHPILPGLYLLDVGVTIVSFYRQLFPIFADHLYRGGRGTASALTWANSAGGLVGSLIVMFTREYRAKGMLVLWATLLYGFLLIAFGATSVLWIGMIVVMFLGATDAVGMTSRQAIVQLTTPDNMRGRAVAAHSLAAMSANGLGQAEVGFMSEIYGADKTMYIGGIISIVVVFLVWWLVKGVRQYRYTEVPAGAAVDNDDSLSPIDYDLRSLK
;
A
#
# COMPACT_ATOMS: atom_id res chain seq x y z
N MET A 1 -25.45 -74.84 -41.53
CA MET A 1 -24.65 -73.63 -41.51
C MET A 1 -24.99 -72.84 -40.26
N LYS A 2 -24.12 -72.90 -39.26
CA LYS A 2 -24.33 -72.23 -37.95
C LYS A 2 -23.67 -70.89 -38.02
N SER A 3 -24.42 -69.81 -37.77
CA SER A 3 -23.91 -68.46 -37.59
C SER A 3 -23.48 -68.29 -36.13
N ASN A 4 -22.22 -68.02 -35.90
CA ASN A 4 -21.69 -67.62 -34.62
C ASN A 4 -21.93 -66.11 -34.41
N SER A 5 -22.68 -65.76 -33.38
CA SER A 5 -22.73 -64.40 -32.84
C SER A 5 -21.61 -64.29 -31.80
N PRO A 6 -20.87 -63.17 -31.71
CA PRO A 6 -19.91 -62.98 -30.63
C PRO A 6 -20.63 -62.48 -29.35
N ASP A 7 -20.29 -63.15 -28.29
CA ASP A 7 -20.67 -62.93 -26.91
C ASP A 7 -20.23 -61.52 -26.42
N SER A 8 -21.15 -60.71 -26.04
CA SER A 8 -20.88 -59.39 -25.41
C SER A 8 -20.67 -59.63 -23.88
N GLY A 9 -19.41 -59.76 -23.46
CA GLY A 9 -19.04 -59.74 -22.08
C GLY A 9 -19.42 -58.40 -21.38
N PRO A 10 -19.68 -58.40 -20.06
CA PRO A 10 -20.10 -57.22 -19.33
C PRO A 10 -19.00 -56.16 -19.30
N GLU A 11 -19.32 -54.95 -19.81
CA GLU A 11 -18.46 -53.76 -19.66
C GLU A 11 -18.26 -53.49 -18.16
N THR A 12 -17.02 -53.53 -17.72
CA THR A 12 -16.61 -53.05 -16.40
C THR A 12 -16.92 -51.55 -16.29
N PRO A 13 -17.60 -51.08 -15.21
CA PRO A 13 -17.87 -49.65 -15.02
C PRO A 13 -16.56 -48.86 -15.05
N GLY A 14 -16.48 -47.87 -15.93
CA GLY A 14 -15.31 -47.03 -16.12
C GLY A 14 -14.83 -46.48 -14.78
N SER A 15 -13.54 -46.71 -14.49
CA SER A 15 -12.87 -46.06 -13.37
C SER A 15 -12.96 -44.57 -13.56
N GLU A 16 -13.66 -43.87 -12.65
CA GLU A 16 -13.62 -42.40 -12.59
C GLU A 16 -12.17 -41.93 -12.62
N PRO A 17 -11.82 -40.94 -13.44
CA PRO A 17 -10.48 -40.42 -13.49
C PRO A 17 -10.13 -39.87 -12.08
N ASN A 18 -9.11 -40.46 -11.48
CA ASN A 18 -8.59 -40.03 -10.18
C ASN A 18 -8.45 -38.51 -10.18
N PRO A 19 -9.02 -37.80 -9.20
CA PRO A 19 -8.87 -36.35 -9.13
C PRO A 19 -7.39 -36.00 -9.10
N PRO A 20 -6.95 -34.97 -9.85
CA PRO A 20 -5.55 -34.65 -9.97
C PRO A 20 -4.95 -34.46 -8.56
N ARG A 21 -3.93 -35.25 -8.24
CA ARG A 21 -3.20 -35.16 -6.96
C ARG A 21 -2.84 -33.70 -6.72
N ARG A 22 -3.45 -33.06 -5.73
CA ARG A 22 -3.09 -31.71 -5.29
C ARG A 22 -1.64 -31.77 -4.80
N VAL A 23 -0.71 -31.37 -5.66
CA VAL A 23 0.68 -31.21 -5.28
C VAL A 23 0.70 -30.16 -4.15
N ARG A 24 1.05 -30.56 -2.95
CA ARG A 24 1.26 -29.62 -1.83
C ARG A 24 2.48 -28.76 -2.16
N ILE A 25 2.25 -27.59 -2.75
CA ILE A 25 3.29 -26.64 -3.06
C ILE A 25 3.73 -26.00 -1.74
N ARG A 26 5.01 -26.06 -1.41
CA ARG A 26 5.55 -25.46 -0.17
C ARG A 26 5.47 -23.93 -0.25
N PRO A 27 5.26 -23.22 0.89
CA PRO A 27 5.13 -21.73 0.90
C PRO A 27 6.29 -21.00 0.21
N TRP A 28 7.50 -21.54 0.30
CA TRP A 28 8.72 -20.93 -0.26
C TRP A 28 9.09 -21.46 -1.67
N SER A 29 8.18 -22.14 -2.33
CA SER A 29 8.45 -22.80 -3.62
C SER A 29 8.81 -21.82 -4.75
N ALA A 30 8.42 -20.56 -4.67
CA ALA A 30 8.80 -19.54 -5.65
C ALA A 30 10.33 -19.30 -5.69
N PHE A 31 11.05 -19.50 -4.59
CA PHE A 31 12.50 -19.30 -4.54
C PHE A 31 13.32 -20.37 -5.29
N GLN A 32 12.72 -21.46 -5.74
CA GLN A 32 13.40 -22.42 -6.61
C GLN A 32 13.76 -21.79 -7.97
N PHE A 33 13.03 -20.78 -8.41
CA PHE A 33 13.27 -20.09 -9.67
C PHE A 33 14.34 -19.01 -9.49
N ARG A 34 15.45 -19.11 -10.26
CA ARG A 34 16.58 -18.18 -10.20
C ARG A 34 16.13 -16.73 -10.45
N ASP A 35 15.37 -16.50 -11.50
CA ASP A 35 14.92 -15.17 -11.90
C ASP A 35 13.99 -14.54 -10.86
N TYR A 36 13.17 -15.36 -10.16
CA TYR A 36 12.37 -14.88 -9.05
C TYR A 36 13.23 -14.41 -7.87
N ARG A 37 14.32 -15.11 -7.54
CA ARG A 37 15.23 -14.71 -6.46
C ARG A 37 15.84 -13.32 -6.74
N PHE A 38 16.32 -13.08 -7.97
CA PHE A 38 16.83 -11.76 -8.35
C PHE A 38 15.76 -10.69 -8.30
N LEU A 39 14.57 -10.96 -8.81
CA LEU A 39 13.45 -10.02 -8.76
C LEU A 39 13.03 -9.72 -7.32
N TRP A 40 13.01 -10.74 -6.47
CA TRP A 40 12.64 -10.59 -5.06
C TRP A 40 13.65 -9.76 -4.29
N ILE A 41 14.95 -10.06 -4.38
CA ILE A 41 16.01 -9.27 -3.70
C ILE A 41 15.99 -7.82 -4.20
N SER A 42 15.86 -7.60 -5.52
CA SER A 42 15.69 -6.26 -6.08
C SER A 42 14.47 -5.53 -5.52
N SER A 43 13.38 -6.25 -5.29
CA SER A 43 12.15 -5.67 -4.72
C SER A 43 12.34 -5.29 -3.25
N VAL A 44 13.01 -6.14 -2.48
CA VAL A 44 13.33 -5.88 -1.06
C VAL A 44 14.22 -4.65 -0.92
N THR A 45 15.30 -4.61 -1.71
CA THR A 45 16.26 -3.50 -1.65
C THR A 45 15.65 -2.19 -2.15
N ALA A 46 14.85 -2.20 -3.22
CA ALA A 46 14.13 -1.02 -3.69
C ALA A 46 13.12 -0.50 -2.65
N MET A 47 12.46 -1.41 -1.93
CA MET A 47 11.52 -1.02 -0.88
C MET A 47 12.25 -0.46 0.35
N ALA A 48 13.35 -1.08 0.76
CA ALA A 48 14.20 -0.53 1.82
C ALA A 48 14.70 0.87 1.45
N THR A 49 15.16 1.07 0.21
CA THR A 49 15.55 2.38 -0.33
C THR A 49 14.43 3.40 -0.18
N MET A 50 13.20 3.06 -0.61
CA MET A 50 12.06 3.96 -0.54
C MET A 50 11.71 4.37 0.89
N ASN A 51 11.57 3.38 1.79
CA ASN A 51 11.15 3.63 3.17
C ASN A 51 12.23 4.38 3.98
N LEU A 52 13.50 3.96 3.85
CA LEU A 52 14.63 4.64 4.50
C LEU A 52 14.76 6.08 4.02
N ARG A 53 14.65 6.32 2.71
CA ARG A 53 14.71 7.66 2.14
C ARG A 53 13.62 8.57 2.71
N VAL A 54 12.37 8.10 2.73
CA VAL A 54 11.25 8.90 3.25
C VAL A 54 11.51 9.31 4.70
N LEU A 55 11.98 8.38 5.53
CA LEU A 55 12.30 8.66 6.94
C LEU A 55 13.51 9.60 7.06
N ALA A 56 14.60 9.32 6.35
CA ALA A 56 15.83 10.12 6.40
C ALA A 56 15.59 11.54 5.91
N THR A 57 14.87 11.73 4.79
CA THR A 57 14.59 13.09 4.25
C THR A 57 13.68 13.89 5.16
N ALA A 58 12.68 13.28 5.80
CA ALA A 58 11.81 13.98 6.72
C ALA A 58 12.56 14.43 7.97
N ILE A 59 13.43 13.58 8.52
CA ILE A 59 14.23 13.91 9.70
C ILE A 59 15.28 14.97 9.36
N TRP A 60 16.02 14.81 8.26
CA TRP A 60 17.01 15.79 7.81
C TRP A 60 16.39 17.17 7.63
N LEU A 61 15.26 17.22 6.90
CA LEU A 61 14.57 18.47 6.60
C LEU A 61 14.06 19.17 7.86
N TYR A 62 13.60 18.40 8.83
CA TYR A 62 13.15 18.95 10.10
C TYR A 62 14.32 19.42 10.97
N GLU A 63 15.44 18.69 11.03
CA GLU A 63 16.64 19.10 11.76
C GLU A 63 17.23 20.41 11.21
N GLU A 64 17.23 20.60 9.89
CA GLU A 64 17.73 21.83 9.25
C GLU A 64 16.80 23.04 9.42
N THR A 65 15.49 22.83 9.52
CA THR A 65 14.53 23.95 9.44
C THR A 65 13.73 24.17 10.70
N GLY A 66 13.54 23.15 11.53
CA GLY A 66 12.65 23.16 12.68
C GLY A 66 11.16 23.38 12.31
N SER A 67 10.79 23.28 11.02
CA SER A 67 9.50 23.72 10.53
C SER A 67 8.64 22.58 9.98
N GLY A 68 7.38 22.54 10.40
CA GLY A 68 6.36 21.65 9.86
C GLY A 68 5.97 21.99 8.41
N VAL A 69 6.10 23.27 8.01
CA VAL A 69 5.80 23.71 6.63
C VAL A 69 6.76 23.06 5.63
N THR A 70 8.01 22.88 5.97
CA THR A 70 8.96 22.20 5.07
C THR A 70 8.61 20.71 4.90
N LEU A 71 8.13 20.06 5.95
CA LEU A 71 7.60 18.70 5.84
C LEU A 71 6.32 18.64 4.98
N ALA A 72 5.45 19.66 5.08
CA ALA A 72 4.28 19.79 4.22
C ALA A 72 4.66 19.89 2.74
N GLY A 73 5.76 20.59 2.43
CA GLY A 73 6.33 20.72 1.09
C GLY A 73 6.65 19.36 0.44
N LEU A 74 7.17 18.38 1.20
CA LEU A 74 7.40 17.03 0.69
C LEU A 74 6.10 16.37 0.21
N GLY A 75 5.03 16.46 0.99
CA GLY A 75 3.73 15.91 0.63
C GLY A 75 3.14 16.54 -0.62
N LEU A 76 3.22 17.87 -0.75
CA LEU A 76 2.73 18.59 -1.92
C LEU A 76 3.52 18.24 -3.18
N ILE A 77 4.84 18.17 -3.10
CA ILE A 77 5.71 17.80 -4.21
C ILE A 77 5.45 16.36 -4.65
N GLU A 78 5.37 15.43 -3.69
CA GLU A 78 5.04 14.04 -4.00
C GLU A 78 3.68 13.93 -4.70
N LEU A 79 2.67 14.65 -4.22
CA LEU A 79 1.34 14.66 -4.82
C LEU A 79 1.36 15.24 -6.24
N ALA A 80 1.98 16.41 -6.41
CA ALA A 80 2.07 17.12 -7.68
C ALA A 80 2.76 16.27 -8.77
N MET A 81 3.75 15.46 -8.39
CA MET A 81 4.49 14.64 -9.33
C MET A 81 3.87 13.26 -9.56
N ARG A 82 3.28 12.64 -8.52
CA ARG A 82 2.69 11.30 -8.63
C ARG A 82 1.39 11.28 -9.44
N ILE A 83 0.56 12.33 -9.36
CA ILE A 83 -0.72 12.39 -10.10
C ILE A 83 -0.47 12.33 -11.61
N PRO A 84 0.28 13.26 -12.23
CA PRO A 84 0.54 13.19 -13.66
C PRO A 84 1.31 11.93 -14.06
N ALA A 85 2.29 11.50 -13.25
CA ALA A 85 3.02 10.26 -13.51
C ALA A 85 2.10 9.03 -13.53
N ASN A 86 1.07 8.98 -12.69
CA ASN A 86 0.09 7.88 -12.68
C ASN A 86 -0.82 7.91 -13.91
N LEU A 87 -1.22 9.10 -14.35
CA LEU A 87 -2.10 9.26 -15.51
C LEU A 87 -1.38 8.90 -16.83
N TYR A 88 -0.15 9.35 -17.00
CA TYR A 88 0.62 9.20 -18.25
C TYR A 88 1.58 8.01 -18.23
N GLY A 89 2.13 7.69 -17.08
CA GLY A 89 3.17 6.66 -16.94
C GLY A 89 2.72 5.24 -17.28
N GLY A 90 1.42 5.00 -17.24
CA GLY A 90 0.90 3.68 -17.58
C GLY A 90 0.99 3.35 -19.06
N ALA A 91 0.71 4.30 -19.93
CA ALA A 91 0.88 4.12 -21.38
C ALA A 91 2.36 3.83 -21.69
N LEU A 92 3.27 4.60 -21.08
CA LEU A 92 4.71 4.38 -21.23
C LEU A 92 5.16 3.00 -20.71
N ALA A 93 4.60 2.53 -19.59
CA ALA A 93 4.94 1.21 -19.03
C ALA A 93 4.45 0.04 -19.89
N ASP A 94 3.43 0.24 -20.70
CA ASP A 94 2.89 -0.77 -21.61
C ASP A 94 3.68 -0.86 -22.93
N GLU A 95 4.36 0.23 -23.35
CA GLU A 95 5.14 0.30 -24.59
C GLU A 95 6.60 -0.13 -24.41
N VAL A 96 7.15 0.03 -23.21
CA VAL A 96 8.57 -0.21 -22.92
C VAL A 96 8.79 -1.60 -22.31
N ASP A 97 9.97 -2.18 -22.57
CA ASP A 97 10.44 -3.39 -21.88
C ASP A 97 10.45 -3.15 -20.36
N ARG A 98 9.64 -3.94 -19.66
CA ARG A 98 9.41 -3.84 -18.20
C ARG A 98 10.69 -3.97 -17.39
N LYS A 99 11.64 -4.78 -17.87
CA LYS A 99 12.95 -4.97 -17.25
C LYS A 99 13.81 -3.72 -17.36
N LYS A 100 13.83 -3.10 -18.55
CA LYS A 100 14.54 -1.85 -18.80
C LYS A 100 13.93 -0.69 -18.03
N LEU A 101 12.59 -0.63 -17.99
CA LEU A 101 11.86 0.39 -17.23
C LEU A 101 12.15 0.27 -15.73
N MET A 102 12.15 -0.94 -15.18
CA MET A 102 12.50 -1.20 -13.78
C MET A 102 13.95 -0.82 -13.49
N ALA A 103 14.89 -1.21 -14.35
CA ALA A 103 16.31 -0.83 -14.21
C ALA A 103 16.52 0.67 -14.30
N PHE A 104 15.83 1.36 -15.22
CA PHE A 104 15.90 2.81 -15.37
C PHE A 104 15.40 3.56 -14.13
N THR A 105 14.22 3.18 -13.60
CA THR A 105 13.65 3.83 -12.41
C THR A 105 14.54 3.62 -11.17
N GLN A 106 15.16 2.45 -11.05
CA GLN A 106 16.06 2.15 -9.94
C GLN A 106 17.42 2.82 -10.12
N MET A 107 17.94 2.94 -11.35
CA MET A 107 19.15 3.70 -11.65
C MET A 107 18.97 5.17 -11.30
N ALA A 108 17.84 5.77 -11.69
CA ALA A 108 17.51 7.14 -11.30
C ALA A 108 17.49 7.29 -9.78
N SER A 109 16.87 6.34 -9.07
CA SER A 109 16.85 6.33 -7.59
C SER A 109 18.26 6.24 -7.02
N PHE A 110 19.10 5.35 -7.53
CA PHE A 110 20.50 5.21 -7.09
C PHE A 110 21.30 6.51 -7.28
N LEU A 111 21.28 7.08 -8.49
CA LEU A 111 22.05 8.27 -8.80
C LEU A 111 21.64 9.48 -7.95
N LEU A 112 20.32 9.68 -7.77
CA LEU A 112 19.79 10.78 -7.00
C LEU A 112 20.08 10.64 -5.50
N ILE A 113 20.00 9.44 -4.96
CA ILE A 113 20.30 9.19 -3.54
C ILE A 113 21.80 9.23 -3.29
N ALA A 114 22.63 8.74 -4.23
CA ALA A 114 24.07 8.86 -4.14
C ALA A 114 24.51 10.34 -4.20
N ALA A 115 23.83 11.16 -5.02
CA ALA A 115 24.05 12.61 -5.01
C ALA A 115 23.67 13.23 -3.66
N MET A 116 22.54 12.81 -3.03
CA MET A 116 22.21 13.27 -1.66
C MET A 116 23.29 12.90 -0.65
N ALA A 117 23.80 11.67 -0.69
CA ALA A 117 24.87 11.22 0.21
C ALA A 117 26.16 12.03 0.01
N ALA A 118 26.51 12.34 -1.24
CA ALA A 118 27.69 13.14 -1.55
C ALA A 118 27.54 14.61 -1.10
N LEU A 119 26.38 15.21 -1.34
CA LEU A 119 26.07 16.57 -0.91
C LEU A 119 26.06 16.72 0.61
N GLU A 120 25.51 15.73 1.32
CA GLU A 120 25.52 15.69 2.79
C GLU A 120 26.95 15.54 3.32
N GLY A 121 27.72 14.59 2.77
CA GLY A 121 29.11 14.36 3.17
C GLY A 121 30.06 15.55 2.92
N THR A 122 29.68 16.46 2.01
CA THR A 122 30.38 17.73 1.79
C THR A 122 29.75 18.93 2.50
N SER A 123 28.71 18.69 3.30
CA SER A 123 27.93 19.72 3.98
C SER A 123 27.35 20.79 3.05
N THR A 124 27.05 20.41 1.82
CA THR A 124 26.47 21.29 0.77
C THR A 124 25.03 20.94 0.44
N LEU A 125 24.43 19.95 1.11
CA LEU A 125 23.04 19.58 0.92
C LEU A 125 22.14 20.75 1.35
N GLN A 126 21.17 21.11 0.52
CA GLN A 126 20.22 22.20 0.76
C GLN A 126 18.78 21.72 0.58
N ILE A 127 17.83 22.43 1.14
CA ILE A 127 16.40 22.12 1.12
C ILE A 127 15.90 21.89 -0.32
N TRP A 128 16.29 22.74 -1.26
CA TRP A 128 15.85 22.62 -2.64
C TRP A 128 16.35 21.34 -3.34
N HIS A 129 17.56 20.83 -2.97
CA HIS A 129 18.04 19.54 -3.46
C HIS A 129 17.10 18.41 -3.04
N ILE A 130 16.68 18.41 -1.75
CA ILE A 130 15.73 17.42 -1.22
C ILE A 130 14.41 17.46 -2.00
N TYR A 131 13.87 18.66 -2.25
CA TYR A 131 12.63 18.81 -2.99
C TYR A 131 12.76 18.38 -4.45
N ALA A 132 13.81 18.79 -5.13
CA ALA A 132 14.06 18.42 -6.53
C ALA A 132 14.22 16.89 -6.68
N ILE A 133 15.02 16.27 -5.82
CA ILE A 133 15.24 14.83 -5.82
C ILE A 133 13.94 14.10 -5.49
N THR A 134 13.19 14.55 -4.48
CA THR A 134 11.88 13.97 -4.12
C THR A 134 10.90 14.07 -5.28
N ALA A 135 10.85 15.17 -6.02
CA ALA A 135 10.01 15.34 -7.19
C ALA A 135 10.29 14.28 -8.27
N VAL A 136 11.56 14.09 -8.63
CA VAL A 136 11.95 13.11 -9.65
C VAL A 136 11.68 11.68 -9.16
N LEU A 137 12.00 11.37 -7.90
CA LEU A 137 11.77 10.05 -7.33
C LEU A 137 10.27 9.73 -7.20
N ALA A 138 9.44 10.71 -6.87
CA ALA A 138 7.99 10.56 -6.84
C ALA A 138 7.42 10.20 -8.21
N ALA A 139 7.87 10.89 -9.27
CA ALA A 139 7.44 10.61 -10.64
C ALA A 139 7.89 9.21 -11.11
N THR A 140 9.15 8.84 -10.87
CA THR A 140 9.71 7.57 -11.33
C THR A 140 9.17 6.36 -10.55
N SER A 141 8.83 6.53 -9.26
CA SER A 141 8.29 5.45 -8.41
C SER A 141 6.99 4.83 -8.94
N VAL A 142 6.15 5.64 -9.58
CA VAL A 142 4.87 5.20 -10.16
C VAL A 142 5.07 4.24 -11.33
N LEU A 143 6.17 4.35 -12.06
CA LEU A 143 6.47 3.50 -13.23
C LEU A 143 6.96 2.11 -12.82
N GLY A 144 7.69 2.00 -11.72
CA GLY A 144 8.34 0.76 -11.29
C GLY A 144 7.39 -0.31 -10.77
N GLY A 145 6.28 0.07 -10.13
CA GLY A 145 5.34 -0.84 -9.49
C GLY A 145 4.65 -1.82 -10.46
N PRO A 146 3.96 -1.34 -11.50
CA PRO A 146 3.33 -2.18 -12.52
C PRO A 146 4.33 -3.07 -13.25
N ALA A 147 5.53 -2.56 -13.59
CA ALA A 147 6.58 -3.34 -14.23
C ALA A 147 7.01 -4.54 -13.37
N ARG A 148 7.18 -4.33 -12.06
CA ARG A 148 7.53 -5.38 -11.10
C ARG A 148 6.46 -6.45 -10.99
N SER A 149 5.19 -6.06 -10.83
CA SER A 149 4.06 -6.98 -10.72
C SER A 149 3.94 -7.86 -11.96
N ALA A 150 4.10 -7.26 -13.15
CA ALA A 150 4.03 -7.97 -14.41
C ALA A 150 5.23 -8.92 -14.62
N LEU A 151 6.44 -8.54 -14.19
CA LEU A 151 7.60 -9.45 -14.20
C LEU A 151 7.42 -10.62 -13.24
N THR A 152 6.87 -10.39 -12.03
CA THR A 152 6.57 -11.47 -11.07
C THR A 152 5.70 -12.55 -11.70
N ALA A 153 4.67 -12.16 -12.45
CA ALA A 153 3.78 -13.11 -13.13
C ALA A 153 4.45 -13.90 -14.28
N ARG A 154 5.61 -13.43 -14.79
CA ARG A 154 6.35 -14.09 -15.87
C ARG A 154 7.51 -14.96 -15.39
N VAL A 155 8.16 -14.58 -14.30
CA VAL A 155 9.32 -15.31 -13.76
C VAL A 155 8.93 -16.56 -12.97
N VAL A 156 7.63 -16.72 -12.64
CA VAL A 156 7.12 -17.87 -11.87
C VAL A 156 5.99 -18.54 -12.66
N PRO A 157 5.94 -19.88 -12.76
CA PRO A 157 4.80 -20.60 -13.32
C PRO A 157 3.50 -20.25 -12.59
N ARG A 158 2.36 -20.32 -13.29
CA ARG A 158 1.04 -19.99 -12.72
C ARG A 158 0.72 -20.72 -11.42
N SER A 159 1.17 -21.98 -11.29
CA SER A 159 0.99 -22.79 -10.06
C SER A 159 1.71 -22.22 -8.83
N HIS A 160 2.79 -21.47 -9.01
CA HIS A 160 3.59 -20.85 -7.93
C HIS A 160 3.31 -19.36 -7.73
N LEU A 161 2.50 -18.73 -8.59
CA LEU A 161 2.26 -17.29 -8.59
C LEU A 161 1.67 -16.80 -7.26
N MET A 162 0.70 -17.53 -6.69
CA MET A 162 0.10 -17.19 -5.38
C MET A 162 1.16 -17.15 -4.27
N HIS A 163 2.10 -18.11 -4.27
CA HIS A 163 3.20 -18.13 -3.30
C HIS A 163 4.17 -16.97 -3.51
N ALA A 164 4.48 -16.62 -4.76
CA ALA A 164 5.32 -15.47 -5.07
C ALA A 164 4.69 -14.14 -4.58
N VAL A 165 3.40 -13.95 -4.83
CA VAL A 165 2.66 -12.76 -4.38
C VAL A 165 2.59 -12.70 -2.86
N ALA A 166 2.26 -13.82 -2.20
CA ALA A 166 2.21 -13.90 -0.74
C ALA A 166 3.58 -13.61 -0.10
N THR A 167 4.67 -14.15 -0.67
CA THR A 167 6.03 -13.89 -0.21
C THR A 167 6.39 -12.42 -0.38
N ASN A 168 6.07 -11.79 -1.52
CA ASN A 168 6.30 -10.35 -1.72
C ASN A 168 5.56 -9.52 -0.66
N THR A 169 4.29 -9.82 -0.41
CA THR A 169 3.48 -9.10 0.59
C THR A 169 4.06 -9.25 2.00
N ALA A 170 4.42 -10.47 2.41
CA ALA A 170 5.05 -10.71 3.72
C ALA A 170 6.38 -9.96 3.85
N THR A 171 7.19 -9.97 2.80
CA THR A 171 8.47 -9.25 2.78
C THR A 171 8.27 -7.74 2.89
N MET A 172 7.26 -7.19 2.23
CA MET A 172 6.93 -5.76 2.36
C MET A 172 6.59 -5.40 3.81
N GLN A 173 5.79 -6.20 4.48
CA GLN A 173 5.42 -5.95 5.89
C GLN A 173 6.64 -6.04 6.83
N ILE A 174 7.47 -7.05 6.66
CA ILE A 174 8.72 -7.20 7.44
C ILE A 174 9.68 -6.05 7.14
N GLY A 175 9.80 -5.64 5.87
CA GLY A 175 10.65 -4.54 5.44
C GLY A 175 10.30 -3.23 6.12
N THR A 176 9.01 -2.91 6.29
CA THR A 176 8.57 -1.70 6.98
C THR A 176 8.97 -1.68 8.47
N MET A 177 9.08 -2.85 9.11
CA MET A 177 9.55 -2.95 10.51
C MET A 177 11.07 -2.86 10.64
N ILE A 178 11.82 -3.41 9.68
CA ILE A 178 13.28 -3.41 9.73
C ILE A 178 13.86 -2.04 9.37
N THR A 179 13.21 -1.32 8.46
CA THR A 179 13.64 -0.01 7.97
C THR A 179 13.96 1.00 9.08
N PRO A 180 13.10 1.25 10.09
CA PRO A 180 13.41 2.20 11.17
C PRO A 180 14.60 1.77 12.03
N ILE A 181 14.82 0.46 12.18
CA ILE A 181 15.96 -0.08 12.92
C ILE A 181 17.26 0.20 12.15
N ILE A 182 17.28 -0.06 10.84
CA ILE A 182 18.44 0.25 9.99
C ILE A 182 18.72 1.76 10.04
N PHE A 183 17.68 2.60 9.93
CA PHE A 183 17.85 4.04 10.00
C PHE A 183 18.41 4.47 11.36
N TRP A 184 17.88 3.96 12.46
CA TRP A 184 18.40 4.24 13.80
C TRP A 184 19.89 3.91 13.91
N LEU A 185 20.31 2.72 13.48
CA LEU A 185 21.71 2.29 13.54
C LEU A 185 22.62 3.18 12.67
N THR A 186 22.17 3.60 11.51
CA THR A 186 22.95 4.46 10.61
C THR A 186 22.92 5.93 10.99
N SER A 187 21.95 6.37 11.79
CA SER A 187 21.80 7.74 12.26
C SER A 187 22.49 8.02 13.61
N LEU A 188 23.28 7.06 14.13
CA LEU A 188 24.08 7.25 15.37
C LEU A 188 25.28 8.18 15.15
N THR A 189 25.63 8.49 13.91
CA THR A 189 26.66 9.47 13.53
C THR A 189 26.13 10.91 13.66
N THR A 190 27.02 11.87 13.67
CA THR A 190 26.69 13.31 13.82
C THR A 190 25.84 13.84 12.67
N ASP A 191 26.09 13.33 11.45
CA ASP A 191 25.36 13.67 10.23
C ASP A 191 24.60 12.46 9.64
N LEU A 192 23.82 12.67 8.59
CA LEU A 192 23.08 11.61 7.90
C LEU A 192 23.81 11.04 6.68
N THR A 193 25.10 11.36 6.48
CA THR A 193 25.91 10.85 5.36
C THR A 193 25.92 9.33 5.32
N LEU A 194 26.11 8.68 6.47
CA LEU A 194 26.08 7.22 6.56
C LEU A 194 24.71 6.67 6.20
N SER A 195 23.64 7.31 6.68
CA SER A 195 22.26 6.89 6.34
C SER A 195 22.00 6.98 4.86
N PHE A 196 22.29 8.12 4.21
CA PHE A 196 22.12 8.28 2.76
C PHE A 196 23.04 7.34 1.95
N SER A 197 24.26 7.08 2.43
CA SER A 197 25.19 6.14 1.77
C SER A 197 24.66 4.70 1.81
N VAL A 198 24.11 4.25 2.94
CA VAL A 198 23.48 2.93 3.07
C VAL A 198 22.25 2.84 2.17
N ILE A 199 21.44 3.88 2.11
CA ILE A 199 20.28 3.94 1.21
C ILE A 199 20.73 3.85 -0.26
N ALA A 200 21.80 4.56 -0.64
CA ALA A 200 22.39 4.48 -1.97
C ALA A 200 22.92 3.06 -2.28
N GLY A 201 23.51 2.38 -1.30
CA GLY A 201 23.93 0.98 -1.42
C GLY A 201 22.77 0.02 -1.71
N PHE A 202 21.64 0.15 -1.01
CA PHE A 202 20.44 -0.62 -1.32
C PHE A 202 19.88 -0.26 -2.71
N ALA A 203 19.91 1.00 -3.09
CA ALA A 203 19.49 1.44 -4.42
C ALA A 203 20.38 0.83 -5.51
N ALA A 204 21.71 0.85 -5.36
CA ALA A 204 22.65 0.25 -6.28
C ALA A 204 22.40 -1.26 -6.48
N LEU A 205 22.19 -1.98 -5.37
CA LEU A 205 21.89 -3.41 -5.42
C LEU A 205 20.57 -3.67 -6.16
N SER A 206 19.57 -2.79 -5.99
CA SER A 206 18.29 -2.91 -6.68
C SER A 206 18.41 -2.75 -8.21
N VAL A 207 19.38 -2.00 -8.70
CA VAL A 207 19.64 -1.79 -10.14
C VAL A 207 20.24 -3.02 -10.81
N VAL A 208 21.25 -3.62 -10.19
CA VAL A 208 22.03 -4.70 -10.80
C VAL A 208 21.20 -5.98 -10.98
N LEU A 209 20.37 -6.29 -9.99
CA LEU A 209 19.67 -7.57 -9.95
C LEU A 209 18.64 -7.78 -11.06
N PRO A 210 17.81 -6.81 -11.47
CA PRO A 210 16.88 -6.99 -12.60
C PRO A 210 17.59 -7.26 -13.93
N LEU A 211 18.81 -6.73 -14.12
CA LEU A 211 19.59 -6.95 -15.33
C LEU A 211 20.06 -8.40 -15.45
N MET A 212 20.17 -9.12 -14.32
CA MET A 212 20.57 -10.54 -14.28
C MET A 212 19.39 -11.49 -14.61
N ILE A 213 18.17 -11.00 -14.75
CA ILE A 213 16.98 -11.78 -15.12
C ILE A 213 17.06 -12.12 -16.60
N LYS A 214 16.94 -13.42 -16.95
CA LYS A 214 17.07 -13.89 -18.33
C LYS A 214 15.80 -13.76 -19.16
N ILE A 215 14.63 -13.74 -18.52
CA ILE A 215 13.33 -13.69 -19.19
C ILE A 215 13.16 -12.33 -19.90
N ASP A 216 12.59 -12.34 -21.12
CA ASP A 216 12.27 -11.14 -21.88
C ASP A 216 11.16 -10.34 -21.16
N GLY A 217 11.39 -9.04 -20.98
CA GLY A 217 10.47 -8.12 -20.31
C GLY A 217 9.41 -7.51 -21.21
N ARG A 218 9.42 -7.77 -22.54
CA ARG A 218 8.47 -7.19 -23.50
C ARG A 218 7.05 -7.67 -23.25
N ALA A 219 6.06 -6.78 -23.36
CA ALA A 219 4.66 -7.15 -23.32
C ALA A 219 4.28 -7.93 -24.59
N GLU A 220 3.67 -9.11 -24.46
CA GLU A 220 3.22 -9.92 -25.61
C GLU A 220 2.02 -9.31 -26.33
N ASN A 221 1.19 -8.53 -25.63
CA ASN A 221 0.08 -7.78 -26.18
C ASN A 221 0.00 -6.44 -25.44
N ALA A 222 0.52 -5.38 -26.03
CA ALA A 222 0.19 -4.03 -25.61
C ALA A 222 -1.30 -3.83 -25.93
N SER A 223 -2.17 -3.92 -24.93
CA SER A 223 -3.56 -3.51 -25.11
C SER A 223 -3.53 -2.02 -25.40
N ILE A 224 -3.74 -1.64 -26.66
CA ILE A 224 -3.92 -0.25 -27.11
C ILE A 224 -5.12 0.29 -26.35
N GLY A 225 -4.81 0.98 -25.23
CA GLY A 225 -5.69 1.12 -24.11
C GLY A 225 -6.73 2.20 -24.24
N GLN A 226 -7.83 1.96 -23.61
CA GLN A 226 -8.74 3.03 -23.18
C GLN A 226 -7.98 4.00 -22.28
N SER A 227 -8.13 5.31 -22.52
CA SER A 227 -7.49 6.36 -21.73
C SER A 227 -7.71 6.10 -20.22
N ARG A 228 -6.63 5.98 -19.44
CA ARG A 228 -6.70 5.78 -17.98
C ARG A 228 -7.58 6.84 -17.31
N LEU A 229 -7.53 8.07 -17.81
CA LEU A 229 -8.38 9.15 -17.32
C LEU A 229 -9.87 8.80 -17.49
N LYS A 230 -10.28 8.27 -18.65
CA LYS A 230 -11.67 7.82 -18.86
C LYS A 230 -12.06 6.71 -17.89
N ASN A 231 -11.16 5.77 -17.62
CA ASN A 231 -11.40 4.69 -16.66
C ASN A 231 -11.54 5.20 -15.23
N ILE A 232 -10.70 6.16 -14.82
CA ILE A 232 -10.79 6.80 -13.49
C ILE A 232 -12.10 7.58 -13.37
N VAL A 233 -12.45 8.40 -14.36
CA VAL A 233 -13.71 9.17 -14.36
C VAL A 233 -14.92 8.22 -14.31
N ALA A 234 -14.90 7.13 -15.10
CA ALA A 234 -15.96 6.12 -15.05
C ALA A 234 -16.03 5.44 -13.68
N GLY A 235 -14.87 5.15 -13.06
CA GLY A 235 -14.78 4.63 -11.69
C GLY A 235 -15.36 5.59 -10.66
N LEU A 236 -15.00 6.87 -10.71
CA LEU A 236 -15.56 7.90 -9.81
C LEU A 236 -17.07 8.08 -9.99
N LYS A 237 -17.56 8.06 -11.23
CA LYS A 237 -19.00 8.12 -11.51
C LYS A 237 -19.71 6.90 -10.92
N TYR A 238 -19.17 5.71 -11.08
CA TYR A 238 -19.70 4.48 -10.47
C TYR A 238 -19.72 4.59 -8.94
N VAL A 239 -18.59 4.99 -8.32
CA VAL A 239 -18.48 5.17 -6.87
C VAL A 239 -19.56 6.12 -6.37
N LYS A 240 -19.79 7.27 -7.03
CA LYS A 240 -20.79 8.27 -6.63
C LYS A 240 -22.22 7.71 -6.61
N SER A 241 -22.54 6.79 -7.51
CA SER A 241 -23.89 6.18 -7.60
C SER A 241 -24.06 4.95 -6.70
N HIS A 242 -22.99 4.45 -6.07
CA HIS A 242 -23.04 3.24 -5.27
C HIS A 242 -23.50 3.54 -3.82
N PRO A 243 -24.35 2.71 -3.20
CA PRO A 243 -24.92 2.99 -1.87
C PRO A 243 -23.92 2.95 -0.71
N ILE A 244 -22.74 2.30 -0.88
CA ILE A 244 -21.75 2.06 0.18
C ILE A 244 -20.45 2.81 -0.10
N LEU A 245 -19.97 2.81 -1.35
CA LEU A 245 -18.65 3.30 -1.71
C LEU A 245 -18.43 4.78 -1.37
N PRO A 246 -19.38 5.72 -1.57
CA PRO A 246 -19.16 7.11 -1.19
C PRO A 246 -18.81 7.28 0.29
N GLY A 247 -19.48 6.54 1.18
CA GLY A 247 -19.18 6.58 2.61
C GLY A 247 -17.80 6.03 2.95
N LEU A 248 -17.37 4.95 2.30
CA LEU A 248 -16.04 4.39 2.49
C LEU A 248 -14.94 5.34 2.00
N TYR A 249 -15.16 6.03 0.86
CA TYR A 249 -14.22 7.02 0.34
C TYR A 249 -14.18 8.27 1.22
N LEU A 250 -15.34 8.72 1.73
CA LEU A 250 -15.39 9.84 2.66
C LEU A 250 -14.64 9.53 3.96
N LEU A 251 -14.77 8.31 4.50
CA LEU A 251 -13.98 7.87 5.64
C LEU A 251 -12.49 7.86 5.33
N ASP A 252 -12.10 7.29 4.17
CA ASP A 252 -10.69 7.16 3.80
C ASP A 252 -10.05 8.54 3.57
N VAL A 253 -10.62 9.33 2.68
CA VAL A 253 -10.09 10.64 2.29
C VAL A 253 -10.24 11.65 3.43
N GLY A 254 -11.43 11.72 4.05
CA GLY A 254 -11.72 12.71 5.08
C GLY A 254 -10.89 12.53 6.35
N VAL A 255 -10.67 11.29 6.77
CA VAL A 255 -9.83 10.99 7.93
C VAL A 255 -8.35 11.15 7.60
N THR A 256 -7.89 10.61 6.46
CA THR A 256 -6.47 10.65 6.08
C THR A 256 -5.94 12.07 5.93
N ILE A 257 -6.71 13.01 5.38
CA ILE A 257 -6.27 14.40 5.20
C ILE A 257 -5.94 15.05 6.55
N VAL A 258 -6.78 14.88 7.57
CA VAL A 258 -6.61 15.57 8.86
C VAL A 258 -5.81 14.78 9.90
N SER A 259 -5.28 13.63 9.55
CA SER A 259 -4.70 12.71 10.54
C SER A 259 -3.42 12.01 10.10
N PHE A 260 -2.67 12.58 9.18
CA PHE A 260 -1.44 11.96 8.67
C PHE A 260 -0.28 12.09 9.68
N TYR A 261 -0.49 11.57 10.90
CA TYR A 261 0.38 11.71 12.08
C TYR A 261 1.83 11.28 11.86
N ARG A 262 2.09 10.34 10.94
CA ARG A 262 3.45 9.84 10.64
C ARG A 262 4.40 10.93 10.17
N GLN A 263 3.89 11.95 9.49
CA GLN A 263 4.67 13.09 9.05
C GLN A 263 5.22 13.92 10.22
N LEU A 264 4.55 13.88 11.36
CA LEU A 264 4.92 14.66 12.53
C LEU A 264 5.87 13.93 13.49
N PHE A 265 6.28 12.69 13.20
CA PHE A 265 7.18 11.94 14.08
C PHE A 265 8.49 12.67 14.39
N PRO A 266 9.17 13.36 13.45
CA PRO A 266 10.35 14.16 13.77
C PRO A 266 10.03 15.28 14.78
N ILE A 267 8.90 15.96 14.62
CA ILE A 267 8.43 17.05 15.48
C ILE A 267 8.12 16.52 16.89
N PHE A 268 7.37 15.41 16.99
CA PHE A 268 7.07 14.77 18.27
C PHE A 268 8.33 14.28 18.97
N ALA A 269 9.29 13.71 18.21
CA ALA A 269 10.54 13.22 18.76
C ALA A 269 11.36 14.32 19.40
N ASP A 270 11.38 15.50 18.80
CA ASP A 270 12.15 16.65 19.29
C ASP A 270 11.40 17.40 20.39
N HIS A 271 10.20 17.91 20.11
CA HIS A 271 9.48 18.80 21.02
C HIS A 271 8.85 18.10 22.22
N LEU A 272 8.20 16.96 22.02
CA LEU A 272 7.44 16.29 23.07
C LEU A 272 8.28 15.31 23.88
N TYR A 273 9.04 14.48 23.16
CA TYR A 273 9.81 13.38 23.78
C TYR A 273 11.28 13.72 24.00
N ARG A 274 11.79 14.81 23.45
CA ARG A 274 13.18 15.31 23.59
C ARG A 274 14.25 14.25 23.31
N GLY A 275 14.01 13.38 22.31
CA GLY A 275 14.84 12.20 22.05
C GLY A 275 15.41 12.11 20.62
N GLY A 276 15.22 13.11 19.76
CA GLY A 276 15.84 13.21 18.44
C GLY A 276 15.57 12.04 17.50
N ARG A 277 16.54 11.70 16.62
CA ARG A 277 16.44 10.68 15.55
C ARG A 277 16.03 9.29 16.04
N GLY A 278 16.56 8.87 17.20
CA GLY A 278 16.23 7.57 17.77
C GLY A 278 14.75 7.45 18.15
N THR A 279 14.19 8.51 18.70
CA THR A 279 12.77 8.56 19.08
C THR A 279 11.86 8.56 17.83
N ALA A 280 12.19 9.32 16.78
CA ALA A 280 11.46 9.28 15.52
C ALA A 280 11.48 7.88 14.90
N SER A 281 12.63 7.20 14.96
CA SER A 281 12.78 5.81 14.52
C SER A 281 11.93 4.85 15.35
N ALA A 282 11.90 5.01 16.67
CA ALA A 282 11.12 4.18 17.58
C ALA A 282 9.60 4.33 17.33
N LEU A 283 9.12 5.55 17.13
CA LEU A 283 7.71 5.82 16.75
C LEU A 283 7.37 5.17 15.40
N THR A 284 8.27 5.31 14.40
CA THR A 284 8.08 4.68 13.08
C THR A 284 8.04 3.16 13.18
N TRP A 285 8.91 2.57 14.01
CA TRP A 285 8.92 1.15 14.28
C TRP A 285 7.63 0.69 14.97
N ALA A 286 7.19 1.39 16.02
CA ALA A 286 5.95 1.10 16.73
C ALA A 286 4.74 1.12 15.78
N ASN A 287 4.67 2.13 14.90
CA ASN A 287 3.64 2.22 13.86
C ASN A 287 3.64 1.00 12.93
N SER A 288 4.82 0.60 12.45
CA SER A 288 4.98 -0.53 11.53
C SER A 288 4.62 -1.86 12.21
N ALA A 289 5.02 -2.04 13.47
CA ALA A 289 4.66 -3.19 14.30
C ALA A 289 3.12 -3.27 14.47
N GLY A 290 2.49 -2.13 14.76
CA GLY A 290 1.04 -2.01 14.81
C GLY A 290 0.37 -2.40 13.50
N GLY A 291 0.86 -1.90 12.37
CA GLY A 291 0.35 -2.24 11.04
C GLY A 291 0.41 -3.75 10.75
N LEU A 292 1.49 -4.42 11.16
CA LEU A 292 1.61 -5.88 11.06
C LEU A 292 0.55 -6.58 11.92
N VAL A 293 0.43 -6.18 13.19
CA VAL A 293 -0.58 -6.75 14.12
C VAL A 293 -1.99 -6.54 13.57
N GLY A 294 -2.31 -5.33 13.08
CA GLY A 294 -3.61 -5.03 12.47
C GLY A 294 -3.92 -5.90 11.26
N SER A 295 -2.92 -6.13 10.40
CA SER A 295 -3.05 -7.01 9.25
C SER A 295 -3.33 -8.46 9.66
N LEU A 296 -2.72 -8.94 10.74
CA LEU A 296 -3.01 -10.26 11.31
C LEU A 296 -4.41 -10.33 11.91
N ILE A 297 -4.86 -9.29 12.61
CA ILE A 297 -6.23 -9.20 13.15
C ILE A 297 -7.25 -9.37 12.03
N VAL A 298 -7.05 -8.74 10.87
CA VAL A 298 -7.96 -8.87 9.72
C VAL A 298 -8.09 -10.33 9.27
N MET A 299 -7.02 -11.12 9.32
CA MET A 299 -7.08 -12.56 8.97
C MET A 299 -8.02 -13.33 9.91
N PHE A 300 -8.02 -13.01 11.22
CA PHE A 300 -8.91 -13.63 12.19
C PHE A 300 -10.36 -13.10 12.15
N THR A 301 -10.55 -11.90 11.56
CA THR A 301 -11.89 -11.33 11.37
C THR A 301 -12.56 -11.78 10.06
N ARG A 302 -12.03 -12.80 9.37
CA ARG A 302 -12.55 -13.28 8.09
C ARG A 302 -14.03 -13.65 8.19
N GLU A 303 -14.44 -14.33 9.24
CA GLU A 303 -15.81 -14.79 9.48
C GLU A 303 -16.75 -13.68 10.01
N TYR A 304 -16.20 -12.54 10.40
CA TYR A 304 -17.01 -11.44 10.90
C TYR A 304 -17.83 -10.81 9.78
N ARG A 305 -19.15 -11.03 9.81
CA ARG A 305 -20.05 -10.61 8.72
C ARG A 305 -20.20 -9.10 8.60
N ALA A 306 -20.21 -8.35 9.71
CA ALA A 306 -20.47 -6.91 9.73
C ALA A 306 -19.23 -6.09 9.34
N LYS A 307 -18.66 -6.31 8.15
CA LYS A 307 -17.42 -5.65 7.69
C LYS A 307 -17.52 -4.12 7.69
N GLY A 308 -18.66 -3.54 7.35
CA GLY A 308 -18.87 -2.09 7.41
C GLY A 308 -18.79 -1.53 8.83
N MET A 309 -19.34 -2.24 9.81
CA MET A 309 -19.21 -1.87 11.22
C MET A 309 -17.79 -1.96 11.72
N LEU A 310 -17.01 -2.97 11.25
CA LEU A 310 -15.59 -3.10 11.59
C LEU A 310 -14.79 -1.88 11.14
N VAL A 311 -15.05 -1.37 9.94
CA VAL A 311 -14.40 -0.14 9.42
C VAL A 311 -14.77 1.05 10.31
N LEU A 312 -16.04 1.23 10.66
CA LEU A 312 -16.49 2.35 11.49
C LEU A 312 -15.86 2.31 12.89
N TRP A 313 -15.85 1.16 13.56
CA TRP A 313 -15.23 1.00 14.87
C TRP A 313 -13.71 1.18 14.83
N ALA A 314 -13.03 0.63 13.83
CA ALA A 314 -11.59 0.82 13.67
C ALA A 314 -11.24 2.30 13.47
N THR A 315 -12.02 3.03 12.64
CA THR A 315 -11.79 4.45 12.38
C THR A 315 -12.17 5.32 13.59
N LEU A 316 -13.20 4.95 14.35
CA LEU A 316 -13.56 5.64 15.58
C LEU A 316 -12.46 5.51 16.64
N LEU A 317 -11.97 4.28 16.86
CA LEU A 317 -10.86 4.02 17.77
C LEU A 317 -9.59 4.76 17.33
N TYR A 318 -9.31 4.80 16.03
CA TYR A 318 -8.21 5.59 15.46
C TYR A 318 -8.31 7.07 15.84
N GLY A 319 -9.49 7.69 15.76
CA GLY A 319 -9.70 9.08 16.17
C GLY A 319 -9.41 9.33 17.66
N PHE A 320 -9.85 8.42 18.54
CA PHE A 320 -9.52 8.51 19.98
C PHE A 320 -8.02 8.32 20.24
N LEU A 321 -7.38 7.42 19.52
CA LEU A 321 -5.93 7.19 19.63
C LEU A 321 -5.11 8.38 19.15
N LEU A 322 -5.58 9.14 18.14
CA LEU A 322 -4.95 10.40 17.73
C LEU A 322 -4.95 11.43 18.85
N ILE A 323 -6.11 11.60 19.51
CA ILE A 323 -6.24 12.47 20.67
C ILE A 323 -5.30 12.01 21.80
N ALA A 324 -5.26 10.72 22.08
CA ALA A 324 -4.36 10.14 23.09
C ALA A 324 -2.89 10.36 22.71
N PHE A 325 -2.52 10.27 21.43
CA PHE A 325 -1.16 10.53 20.95
C PHE A 325 -0.75 11.98 21.17
N GLY A 326 -1.62 12.94 20.86
CA GLY A 326 -1.36 14.34 21.15
C GLY A 326 -1.24 14.65 22.65
N ALA A 327 -1.93 13.87 23.52
CA ALA A 327 -1.96 14.07 24.95
C ALA A 327 -0.73 13.50 25.70
N THR A 328 0.03 12.61 25.09
CA THR A 328 1.12 11.91 25.80
C THR A 328 2.47 12.58 25.59
N SER A 329 3.17 12.86 26.70
CA SER A 329 4.55 13.34 26.72
C SER A 329 5.56 12.24 27.12
N VAL A 330 5.09 11.01 27.36
CA VAL A 330 5.92 9.87 27.76
C VAL A 330 6.13 8.96 26.56
N LEU A 331 7.38 8.79 26.12
CA LEU A 331 7.73 8.05 24.89
C LEU A 331 7.12 6.64 24.85
N TRP A 332 7.24 5.86 25.92
CA TRP A 332 6.73 4.48 25.94
C TRP A 332 5.20 4.42 25.75
N ILE A 333 4.47 5.36 26.35
CA ILE A 333 3.02 5.47 26.17
C ILE A 333 2.74 5.89 24.72
N GLY A 334 3.48 6.87 24.18
CA GLY A 334 3.37 7.30 22.79
C GLY A 334 3.62 6.16 21.81
N MET A 335 4.63 5.32 22.03
CA MET A 335 4.90 4.14 21.20
C MET A 335 3.75 3.14 21.23
N ILE A 336 3.17 2.88 22.40
CA ILE A 336 2.01 1.98 22.53
C ILE A 336 0.81 2.55 21.76
N VAL A 337 0.51 3.84 21.93
CA VAL A 337 -0.58 4.51 21.23
C VAL A 337 -0.36 4.48 19.72
N VAL A 338 0.85 4.77 19.25
CA VAL A 338 1.22 4.74 17.82
C VAL A 338 1.14 3.30 17.26
N MET A 339 1.49 2.29 18.06
CA MET A 339 1.29 0.89 17.66
C MET A 339 -0.18 0.57 17.44
N PHE A 340 -1.07 1.01 18.34
CA PHE A 340 -2.52 0.84 18.15
C PHE A 340 -3.06 1.69 16.98
N LEU A 341 -2.53 2.90 16.75
CA LEU A 341 -2.83 3.70 15.56
C LEU A 341 -2.49 2.95 14.27
N GLY A 342 -1.29 2.37 14.19
CA GLY A 342 -0.90 1.56 13.05
C GLY A 342 -1.79 0.32 12.86
N ALA A 343 -2.20 -0.32 13.96
CA ALA A 343 -3.08 -1.50 13.90
C ALA A 343 -4.49 -1.14 13.41
N THR A 344 -5.08 -0.08 13.94
CA THR A 344 -6.43 0.38 13.53
C THR A 344 -6.45 0.89 12.10
N ASP A 345 -5.40 1.58 11.65
CA ASP A 345 -5.23 2.03 10.26
C ASP A 345 -5.17 0.83 9.31
N ALA A 346 -4.37 -0.18 9.63
CA ALA A 346 -4.25 -1.40 8.82
C ALA A 346 -5.57 -2.19 8.75
N VAL A 347 -6.30 -2.30 9.86
CA VAL A 347 -7.64 -2.95 9.89
C VAL A 347 -8.62 -2.16 9.02
N GLY A 348 -8.68 -0.85 9.19
CA GLY A 348 -9.55 0.05 8.42
C GLY A 348 -9.25 -0.02 6.93
N MET A 349 -8.00 0.17 6.54
CA MET A 349 -7.54 0.18 5.14
C MET A 349 -7.83 -1.16 4.45
N THR A 350 -7.44 -2.28 5.07
CA THR A 350 -7.61 -3.62 4.48
C THR A 350 -9.10 -3.96 4.34
N SER A 351 -9.91 -3.63 5.36
CA SER A 351 -11.35 -3.89 5.31
C SER A 351 -12.06 -3.03 4.26
N ARG A 352 -11.71 -1.73 4.13
CA ARG A 352 -12.24 -0.86 3.06
C ARG A 352 -11.91 -1.40 1.68
N GLN A 353 -10.63 -1.78 1.47
CA GLN A 353 -10.16 -2.33 0.19
C GLN A 353 -10.92 -3.63 -0.17
N ALA A 354 -11.15 -4.51 0.81
CA ALA A 354 -11.91 -5.73 0.61
C ALA A 354 -13.38 -5.42 0.24
N ILE A 355 -14.05 -4.49 0.93
CA ILE A 355 -15.43 -4.11 0.61
C ILE A 355 -15.52 -3.54 -0.80
N VAL A 356 -14.62 -2.63 -1.21
CA VAL A 356 -14.58 -2.08 -2.57
C VAL A 356 -14.50 -3.18 -3.61
N GLN A 357 -13.64 -4.19 -3.41
CA GLN A 357 -13.49 -5.30 -4.34
C GLN A 357 -14.68 -6.25 -4.36
N LEU A 358 -15.29 -6.52 -3.21
CA LEU A 358 -16.41 -7.44 -3.06
C LEU A 358 -17.76 -6.86 -3.56
N THR A 359 -17.92 -5.54 -3.45
CA THR A 359 -19.18 -4.87 -3.85
C THR A 359 -19.17 -4.34 -5.29
N THR A 360 -18.05 -4.48 -6.01
CA THR A 360 -17.90 -3.97 -7.37
C THR A 360 -17.96 -5.10 -8.38
N PRO A 361 -18.85 -5.04 -9.41
CA PRO A 361 -18.91 -6.03 -10.51
C PRO A 361 -17.59 -6.15 -11.24
N ASP A 362 -17.32 -7.33 -11.83
CA ASP A 362 -16.05 -7.64 -12.48
C ASP A 362 -15.66 -6.65 -13.57
N ASN A 363 -16.63 -6.20 -14.39
CA ASN A 363 -16.44 -5.22 -15.47
C ASN A 363 -16.07 -3.81 -14.97
N MET A 364 -16.38 -3.45 -13.71
CA MET A 364 -16.08 -2.15 -13.09
C MET A 364 -15.00 -2.22 -12.02
N ARG A 365 -14.62 -3.44 -11.55
CA ARG A 365 -13.69 -3.64 -10.41
C ARG A 365 -12.36 -2.91 -10.62
N GLY A 366 -11.73 -3.07 -11.78
CA GLY A 366 -10.48 -2.38 -12.10
C GLY A 366 -10.61 -0.84 -12.07
N ARG A 367 -11.75 -0.31 -12.55
CA ARG A 367 -12.00 1.15 -12.57
C ARG A 367 -12.26 1.69 -11.18
N ALA A 368 -13.03 0.99 -10.34
CA ALA A 368 -13.27 1.37 -8.96
C ALA A 368 -11.98 1.31 -8.13
N VAL A 369 -11.18 0.25 -8.25
CA VAL A 369 -9.89 0.13 -7.56
C VAL A 369 -8.91 1.23 -7.99
N ALA A 370 -8.85 1.57 -9.29
CA ALA A 370 -8.00 2.67 -9.78
C ALA A 370 -8.44 4.03 -9.21
N ALA A 371 -9.76 4.29 -9.17
CA ALA A 371 -10.31 5.50 -8.56
C ALA A 371 -10.00 5.57 -7.05
N HIS A 372 -10.15 4.44 -6.33
CA HIS A 372 -9.80 4.36 -4.91
C HIS A 372 -8.30 4.64 -4.68
N SER A 373 -7.43 4.00 -5.45
CA SER A 373 -5.98 4.20 -5.32
C SER A 373 -5.56 5.65 -5.56
N LEU A 374 -6.17 6.31 -6.56
CA LEU A 374 -5.91 7.73 -6.82
C LEU A 374 -6.42 8.61 -5.69
N ALA A 375 -7.62 8.36 -5.17
CA ALA A 375 -8.19 9.10 -4.04
C ALA A 375 -7.34 8.94 -2.78
N ALA A 376 -6.94 7.73 -2.42
CA ALA A 376 -6.07 7.45 -1.27
C ALA A 376 -4.68 8.11 -1.42
N MET A 377 -4.08 8.04 -2.62
CA MET A 377 -2.80 8.69 -2.89
C MET A 377 -2.89 10.21 -2.75
N SER A 378 -3.97 10.80 -3.25
CA SER A 378 -4.22 12.24 -3.13
C SER A 378 -4.46 12.65 -1.68
N ALA A 379 -5.24 11.85 -0.93
CA ALA A 379 -5.49 12.09 0.49
C ALA A 379 -4.19 12.01 1.32
N ASN A 380 -3.31 11.07 1.04
CA ASN A 380 -2.01 10.96 1.70
C ASN A 380 -1.14 12.21 1.47
N GLY A 381 -1.03 12.70 0.22
CA GLY A 381 -0.24 13.89 -0.08
C GLY A 381 -0.83 15.17 0.51
N LEU A 382 -2.16 15.32 0.43
CA LEU A 382 -2.87 16.44 1.06
C LEU A 382 -2.77 16.37 2.58
N GLY A 383 -2.86 15.16 3.17
CA GLY A 383 -2.76 14.97 4.61
C GLY A 383 -1.36 15.29 5.14
N GLN A 384 -0.30 14.91 4.40
CA GLN A 384 1.07 15.34 4.74
C GLN A 384 1.20 16.86 4.75
N ALA A 385 0.63 17.53 3.76
CA ALA A 385 0.66 18.97 3.66
C ALA A 385 -0.15 19.62 4.78
N GLU A 386 -1.38 19.17 4.99
CA GLU A 386 -2.29 19.74 5.99
C GLU A 386 -1.71 19.63 7.40
N VAL A 387 -1.30 18.44 7.84
CA VAL A 387 -0.76 18.27 9.20
C VAL A 387 0.55 19.02 9.40
N GLY A 388 1.38 19.17 8.35
CA GLY A 388 2.58 19.98 8.40
C GLY A 388 2.28 21.46 8.61
N PHE A 389 1.33 22.04 7.86
CA PHE A 389 0.88 23.43 8.05
C PHE A 389 0.20 23.65 9.39
N MET A 390 -0.70 22.74 9.79
CA MET A 390 -1.38 22.83 11.07
C MET A 390 -0.43 22.74 12.25
N SER A 391 0.59 21.89 12.17
CA SER A 391 1.60 21.76 13.23
C SER A 391 2.46 22.99 13.41
N GLU A 392 2.70 23.75 12.35
CA GLU A 392 3.40 25.05 12.42
C GLU A 392 2.58 26.12 13.15
N ILE A 393 1.26 26.13 12.92
CA ILE A 393 0.37 27.14 13.47
C ILE A 393 -0.05 26.84 14.90
N TYR A 394 -0.42 25.59 15.18
CA TYR A 394 -1.03 25.19 16.45
C TYR A 394 -0.14 24.33 17.33
N GLY A 395 0.96 23.79 16.78
CA GLY A 395 1.77 22.75 17.40
C GLY A 395 1.32 21.34 17.02
N ALA A 396 2.23 20.39 17.08
CA ALA A 396 1.97 19.00 16.65
C ALA A 396 0.93 18.31 17.55
N ASP A 397 0.96 18.56 18.86
CA ASP A 397 0.00 18.04 19.84
C ASP A 397 -1.43 18.45 19.54
N LYS A 398 -1.66 19.76 19.36
CA LYS A 398 -3.00 20.29 19.04
C LYS A 398 -3.47 19.85 17.65
N THR A 399 -2.56 19.71 16.68
CA THR A 399 -2.89 19.17 15.37
C THR A 399 -3.47 17.76 15.50
N MET A 400 -2.90 16.91 16.35
CA MET A 400 -3.44 15.57 16.60
C MET A 400 -4.79 15.59 17.31
N TYR A 401 -5.01 16.52 18.27
CA TYR A 401 -6.34 16.70 18.86
C TYR A 401 -7.39 17.07 17.82
N ILE A 402 -7.09 18.07 17.00
CA ILE A 402 -8.00 18.55 15.95
C ILE A 402 -8.29 17.42 14.96
N GLY A 403 -7.24 16.75 14.45
CA GLY A 403 -7.35 15.63 13.55
C GLY A 403 -8.17 14.46 14.11
N GLY A 404 -7.97 14.14 15.40
CA GLY A 404 -8.74 13.12 16.11
C GLY A 404 -10.22 13.48 16.24
N ILE A 405 -10.53 14.71 16.64
CA ILE A 405 -11.92 15.21 16.74
C ILE A 405 -12.60 15.17 15.38
N ILE A 406 -11.95 15.70 14.33
CA ILE A 406 -12.51 15.69 12.97
C ILE A 406 -12.72 14.26 12.49
N SER A 407 -11.78 13.35 12.75
CA SER A 407 -11.92 11.93 12.40
C SER A 407 -13.15 11.31 13.06
N ILE A 408 -13.38 11.57 14.35
CA ILE A 408 -14.57 11.10 15.07
C ILE A 408 -15.85 11.69 14.44
N VAL A 409 -15.86 13.00 14.15
CA VAL A 409 -17.00 13.66 13.50
C VAL A 409 -17.29 13.05 12.13
N VAL A 410 -16.27 12.78 11.32
CA VAL A 410 -16.42 12.12 10.00
C VAL A 410 -17.02 10.73 10.15
N VAL A 411 -16.60 9.94 11.17
CA VAL A 411 -17.19 8.62 11.42
C VAL A 411 -18.68 8.75 11.76
N PHE A 412 -19.07 9.66 12.64
CA PHE A 412 -20.49 9.86 13.00
C PHE A 412 -21.31 10.38 11.81
N LEU A 413 -20.72 11.27 10.99
CA LEU A 413 -21.35 11.78 9.77
C LEU A 413 -21.64 10.63 8.79
N VAL A 414 -20.66 9.76 8.54
CA VAL A 414 -20.84 8.61 7.65
C VAL A 414 -21.81 7.59 8.25
N TRP A 415 -21.74 7.36 9.57
CA TRP A 415 -22.70 6.49 10.27
C TRP A 415 -24.14 6.97 10.07
N TRP A 416 -24.36 8.27 10.13
CA TRP A 416 -25.71 8.84 10.02
C TRP A 416 -26.17 8.97 8.56
N LEU A 417 -25.33 9.50 7.67
CA LEU A 417 -25.71 9.81 6.27
C LEU A 417 -25.69 8.58 5.37
N VAL A 418 -24.73 7.64 5.57
CA VAL A 418 -24.52 6.51 4.66
C VAL A 418 -24.93 5.20 5.35
N LYS A 419 -26.24 4.96 5.41
CA LYS A 419 -26.82 3.76 6.03
C LYS A 419 -26.22 2.46 5.46
N GLY A 420 -25.87 2.44 4.17
CA GLY A 420 -25.27 1.28 3.50
C GLY A 420 -23.99 0.80 4.16
N VAL A 421 -23.13 1.69 4.69
CA VAL A 421 -21.87 1.29 5.35
C VAL A 421 -22.18 0.52 6.64
N ARG A 422 -23.05 1.02 7.51
CA ARG A 422 -23.37 0.36 8.80
C ARG A 422 -24.17 -0.93 8.64
N GLN A 423 -24.95 -1.05 7.57
CA GLN A 423 -25.81 -2.20 7.29
C GLN A 423 -25.09 -3.28 6.47
N TYR A 424 -23.94 -2.97 5.88
CA TYR A 424 -23.21 -3.92 5.06
C TYR A 424 -22.84 -5.17 5.85
N ARG A 425 -23.28 -6.33 5.35
CA ARG A 425 -22.99 -7.66 5.87
C ARG A 425 -22.41 -8.50 4.74
N TYR A 426 -21.26 -9.10 4.99
CA TYR A 426 -20.69 -10.05 4.06
C TYR A 426 -21.43 -11.38 4.19
N THR A 427 -22.02 -11.86 3.10
CA THR A 427 -22.65 -13.17 3.02
C THR A 427 -21.79 -14.06 2.14
N GLU A 428 -21.20 -15.12 2.71
CA GLU A 428 -20.56 -16.15 1.88
C GLU A 428 -21.65 -16.90 1.12
N VAL A 429 -21.59 -16.88 -0.22
CA VAL A 429 -22.34 -17.84 -1.03
C VAL A 429 -21.69 -19.20 -0.79
N PRO A 430 -22.41 -20.21 -0.28
CA PRO A 430 -21.85 -21.54 -0.06
C PRO A 430 -21.23 -22.06 -1.37
N ALA A 431 -20.01 -22.58 -1.29
CA ALA A 431 -19.34 -23.23 -2.43
C ALA A 431 -20.18 -24.47 -2.79
N GLY A 432 -21.02 -24.37 -3.80
CA GLY A 432 -21.96 -25.45 -4.23
C GLY A 432 -23.41 -25.00 -4.41
N ALA A 433 -23.79 -23.80 -4.03
CA ALA A 433 -25.02 -23.21 -4.55
C ALA A 433 -24.82 -23.00 -6.05
N ALA A 434 -25.51 -23.84 -6.87
CA ALA A 434 -25.53 -23.66 -8.30
C ALA A 434 -25.93 -22.21 -8.57
N VAL A 435 -25.05 -21.49 -9.25
CA VAL A 435 -25.40 -20.21 -9.85
C VAL A 435 -26.42 -20.59 -10.92
N ASP A 436 -27.70 -20.46 -10.57
CA ASP A 436 -28.76 -20.49 -11.57
C ASP A 436 -28.34 -19.48 -12.63
N ASN A 437 -28.22 -19.92 -13.88
CA ASN A 437 -27.75 -19.14 -15.01
C ASN A 437 -28.76 -18.04 -15.41
N ASP A 438 -29.38 -17.41 -14.45
CA ASP A 438 -30.11 -16.18 -14.64
C ASP A 438 -29.11 -15.02 -14.52
N ASP A 439 -28.51 -14.64 -15.66
CA ASP A 439 -27.56 -13.53 -15.82
C ASP A 439 -28.09 -12.16 -15.32
N SER A 440 -29.32 -12.12 -14.80
CA SER A 440 -29.95 -10.91 -14.27
C SER A 440 -29.66 -10.65 -12.79
N LEU A 441 -29.14 -11.63 -12.01
CA LEU A 441 -28.92 -11.50 -10.57
C LEU A 441 -27.44 -11.76 -10.23
N SER A 442 -26.64 -10.69 -10.17
CA SER A 442 -25.29 -10.78 -9.60
C SER A 442 -25.40 -11.04 -8.09
N PRO A 443 -24.40 -11.69 -7.43
CA PRO A 443 -24.35 -11.85 -5.96
C PRO A 443 -24.53 -10.53 -5.20
N ILE A 444 -24.33 -9.40 -5.88
CA ILE A 444 -24.48 -8.03 -5.38
C ILE A 444 -25.95 -7.64 -5.24
N ASP A 445 -26.83 -8.14 -6.13
CA ASP A 445 -28.27 -7.79 -6.10
C ASP A 445 -29.01 -8.40 -4.90
N TYR A 446 -28.57 -9.54 -4.39
CA TYR A 446 -29.13 -10.14 -3.18
C TYR A 446 -28.86 -9.32 -1.92
N ASP A 447 -27.68 -8.70 -1.84
CA ASP A 447 -27.27 -7.92 -0.66
C ASP A 447 -27.86 -6.48 -0.70
N LEU A 448 -28.08 -5.94 -1.90
CA LEU A 448 -28.66 -4.60 -2.06
C LEU A 448 -30.19 -4.56 -1.93
N ARG A 449 -30.90 -5.67 -2.17
CA ARG A 449 -32.36 -5.76 -1.98
C ARG A 449 -32.77 -5.73 -0.51
N SER A 450 -31.86 -6.17 0.39
CA SER A 450 -32.08 -6.07 1.84
C SER A 450 -31.89 -4.64 2.39
N LEU A 451 -31.41 -3.70 1.57
CA LEU A 451 -31.14 -2.31 1.93
C LEU A 451 -32.21 -1.32 1.45
N LYS A 452 -33.23 -1.80 0.70
CA LYS A 452 -34.45 -1.05 0.38
C LYS A 452 -35.54 -1.32 1.39
#